data_ede1a442d28406db389ca275a2fa588a
#
_entry.id   ede1a442d28406db389ca275a2fa588a
#
_cell.length_a   1.000
_cell.length_b   1.000
_cell.length_c   1.000
_cell.angle_alpha   90.00
_cell.angle_beta   90.00
_cell.angle_gamma   90.00
#
_symmetry.space_group_name_H-M   'P 1'
#
loop_
_entity.id
_entity.type
_entity.pdbx_description
1 polymer ?
#
loop_
_entity_poly.entity_id
_entity_poly.type
_entity_poly.pdbx_seq_one_letter_code
_entity_poly.pdbx_strand_id
1 'polypeptide(L)'
;MNVLVLGPQGSGKGTQAKLVSTEHDIPHVSTGDMFRALDDATPLGREVNEIMERGDLVPDEITIRMIRERLAAEDAADGFILDGFPRNLAQAEALDEMLREIGRSLDVIFFFDLDDETAKVRALGRAHEEGRTDDTPETIAHRLSVYHEQTEPVAEYYRTTGKLVTLHAARPVEDVYAEIRQVLEMVGGAA
;
A
#
# COMPACT_ATOMS: atom_id res chain seq x y z
N MET A 1 14.46 7.94 -2.24
CA MET A 1 14.19 6.84 -1.28
C MET A 1 12.88 6.13 -1.68
N ASN A 2 12.90 4.79 -1.81
CA ASN A 2 11.78 3.97 -2.29
C ASN A 2 11.23 3.11 -1.16
N VAL A 3 10.07 3.47 -0.65
CA VAL A 3 9.43 2.83 0.51
C VAL A 3 8.23 2.03 0.06
N LEU A 4 8.07 0.84 0.61
CA LEU A 4 6.88 0.02 0.45
C LEU A 4 6.18 -0.15 1.80
N VAL A 5 4.84 -0.02 1.82
CA VAL A 5 4.04 -0.33 3.00
C VAL A 5 3.08 -1.49 2.71
N LEU A 6 3.12 -2.52 3.55
CA LEU A 6 2.29 -3.72 3.48
C LEU A 6 1.48 -3.90 4.76
N GLY A 7 0.34 -4.56 4.69
CA GLY A 7 -0.50 -4.87 5.84
C GLY A 7 -2.00 -4.80 5.50
N PRO A 8 -2.89 -5.27 6.40
CA PRO A 8 -4.32 -5.31 6.15
C PRO A 8 -4.94 -3.91 6.04
N GLN A 9 -6.14 -3.82 5.52
CA GLN A 9 -6.93 -2.59 5.61
C GLN A 9 -7.19 -2.22 7.08
N GLY A 10 -7.30 -0.93 7.39
CA GLY A 10 -7.43 -0.47 8.77
C GLY A 10 -6.13 -0.47 9.59
N SER A 11 -5.00 -0.97 9.05
CA SER A 11 -3.72 -0.98 9.78
C SER A 11 -3.04 0.38 9.92
N GLY A 12 -3.55 1.43 9.27
CA GLY A 12 -2.97 2.78 9.35
C GLY A 12 -1.86 3.07 8.34
N LYS A 13 -1.59 2.15 7.38
CA LYS A 13 -0.58 2.34 6.32
C LYS A 13 -0.68 3.69 5.64
N GLY A 14 -1.88 4.05 5.15
CA GLY A 14 -2.10 5.29 4.42
C GLY A 14 -1.84 6.54 5.27
N THR A 15 -2.17 6.50 6.57
CA THR A 15 -1.86 7.59 7.51
C THR A 15 -0.35 7.75 7.67
N GLN A 16 0.36 6.66 7.89
CA GLN A 16 1.82 6.66 8.03
C GLN A 16 2.51 7.05 6.72
N ALA A 17 2.02 6.53 5.59
CA ALA A 17 2.54 6.87 4.27
C ALA A 17 2.42 8.38 3.97
N LYS A 18 1.32 9.02 4.35
CA LYS A 18 1.16 10.49 4.21
C LYS A 18 2.14 11.27 5.07
N LEU A 19 2.41 10.82 6.30
CA LEU A 19 3.39 11.45 7.19
C LEU A 19 4.80 11.34 6.59
N VAL A 20 5.21 10.14 6.15
CA VAL A 20 6.51 9.92 5.48
C VAL A 20 6.62 10.76 4.20
N SER A 21 5.59 10.75 3.36
CA SER A 21 5.53 11.54 2.13
C SER A 21 5.78 13.02 2.39
N THR A 22 5.15 13.57 3.42
CA THR A 22 5.28 14.98 3.79
C THR A 22 6.66 15.31 4.35
N GLU A 23 7.22 14.45 5.22
CA GLU A 23 8.51 14.71 5.89
C GLU A 23 9.69 14.57 4.93
N HIS A 24 9.61 13.63 3.96
CA HIS A 24 10.70 13.32 3.04
C HIS A 24 10.53 13.89 1.62
N ASP A 25 9.45 14.65 1.39
CA ASP A 25 9.14 15.25 0.08
C ASP A 25 9.14 14.23 -1.07
N ILE A 26 8.54 13.05 -0.83
CA ILE A 26 8.37 11.99 -1.82
C ILE A 26 6.88 11.68 -2.02
N PRO A 27 6.40 11.36 -3.24
CA PRO A 27 4.99 11.11 -3.48
C PRO A 27 4.49 9.85 -2.76
N HIS A 28 3.29 9.97 -2.15
CA HIS A 28 2.50 8.83 -1.71
C HIS A 28 1.72 8.26 -2.89
N VAL A 29 2.11 7.09 -3.36
CA VAL A 29 1.47 6.38 -4.46
C VAL A 29 0.54 5.31 -3.88
N SER A 30 -0.75 5.61 -3.83
CA SER A 30 -1.81 4.75 -3.32
C SER A 30 -2.65 4.20 -4.47
N THR A 31 -2.61 2.88 -4.69
CA THR A 31 -3.46 2.25 -5.73
C THR A 31 -4.94 2.44 -5.46
N GLY A 32 -5.36 2.38 -4.19
CA GLY A 32 -6.74 2.63 -3.82
C GLY A 32 -7.22 4.03 -4.20
N ASP A 33 -6.38 5.05 -4.02
CA ASP A 33 -6.72 6.42 -4.39
C ASP A 33 -6.67 6.61 -5.91
N MET A 34 -5.70 5.97 -6.58
CA MET A 34 -5.63 5.98 -8.04
C MET A 34 -6.88 5.38 -8.69
N PHE A 35 -7.37 4.27 -8.17
CA PHE A 35 -8.59 3.61 -8.66
C PHE A 35 -9.84 4.47 -8.41
N ARG A 36 -9.99 5.03 -7.22
CA ARG A 36 -11.10 5.94 -6.90
C ARG A 36 -11.10 7.24 -7.69
N ALA A 37 -9.95 7.64 -8.23
CA ALA A 37 -9.82 8.82 -9.08
C ALA A 37 -10.17 8.54 -10.55
N LEU A 38 -10.44 7.28 -10.94
CA LEU A 38 -10.87 6.96 -12.31
C LEU A 38 -12.28 7.53 -12.57
N ASP A 39 -12.47 8.05 -13.77
CA ASP A 39 -13.74 8.61 -14.18
C ASP A 39 -14.77 7.50 -14.47
N ASP A 40 -15.86 7.47 -13.69
CA ASP A 40 -16.98 6.53 -13.85
C ASP A 40 -17.68 6.63 -15.22
N ALA A 41 -17.49 7.72 -15.94
CA ALA A 41 -18.00 7.85 -17.30
C ALA A 41 -17.24 6.94 -18.28
N THR A 42 -16.02 6.51 -17.94
CA THR A 42 -15.21 5.61 -18.78
C THR A 42 -15.55 4.13 -18.55
N PRO A 43 -15.39 3.26 -19.56
CA PRO A 43 -15.53 1.82 -19.36
C PRO A 43 -14.60 1.27 -18.29
N LEU A 44 -13.33 1.70 -18.27
CA LEU A 44 -12.34 1.27 -17.29
C LEU A 44 -12.71 1.70 -15.87
N GLY A 45 -13.15 2.95 -15.68
CA GLY A 45 -13.55 3.45 -14.36
C GLY A 45 -14.72 2.66 -13.78
N ARG A 46 -15.76 2.37 -14.59
CA ARG A 46 -16.88 1.54 -14.17
C ARG A 46 -16.45 0.12 -13.79
N GLU A 47 -15.65 -0.52 -14.64
CA GLU A 47 -15.15 -1.87 -14.38
C GLU A 47 -14.37 -1.94 -13.06
N VAL A 48 -13.44 -1.00 -12.85
CA VAL A 48 -12.62 -0.94 -11.63
C VAL A 48 -13.48 -0.68 -10.40
N ASN A 49 -14.44 0.25 -10.48
CA ASN A 49 -15.32 0.55 -9.34
C ASN A 49 -16.21 -0.62 -8.95
N GLU A 50 -16.79 -1.34 -9.93
CA GLU A 50 -17.56 -2.56 -9.67
C GLU A 50 -16.72 -3.64 -8.96
N ILE A 51 -15.44 -3.80 -9.33
CA ILE A 51 -14.51 -4.72 -8.68
C ILE A 51 -14.23 -4.28 -7.24
N MET A 52 -13.95 -2.99 -7.04
CA MET A 52 -13.68 -2.43 -5.71
C MET A 52 -14.87 -2.52 -4.76
N GLU A 53 -16.09 -2.31 -5.25
CA GLU A 53 -17.33 -2.45 -4.47
C GLU A 53 -17.54 -3.89 -3.98
N ARG A 54 -17.13 -4.90 -4.74
CA ARG A 54 -17.13 -6.30 -4.31
C ARG A 54 -16.01 -6.63 -3.33
N GLY A 55 -14.99 -5.78 -3.22
CA GLY A 55 -13.82 -5.99 -2.39
C GLY A 55 -12.75 -6.88 -3.04
N ASP A 56 -12.88 -7.15 -4.32
CA ASP A 56 -11.93 -7.94 -5.11
C ASP A 56 -10.67 -7.14 -5.47
N LEU A 57 -9.62 -7.83 -5.89
CA LEU A 57 -8.45 -7.19 -6.46
C LEU A 57 -8.70 -6.80 -7.92
N VAL A 58 -8.35 -5.58 -8.26
CA VAL A 58 -8.30 -5.14 -9.67
C VAL A 58 -7.28 -6.01 -10.41
N PRO A 59 -7.57 -6.47 -11.64
CA PRO A 59 -6.67 -7.33 -12.40
C PRO A 59 -5.24 -6.82 -12.45
N ASP A 60 -4.28 -7.74 -12.33
CA ASP A 60 -2.85 -7.42 -12.25
C ASP A 60 -2.37 -6.60 -13.44
N GLU A 61 -2.84 -6.91 -14.64
CA GLU A 61 -2.47 -6.19 -15.87
C GLU A 61 -2.82 -4.69 -15.79
N ILE A 62 -4.01 -4.36 -15.28
CA ILE A 62 -4.45 -2.97 -15.09
C ILE A 62 -3.60 -2.31 -14.02
N THR A 63 -3.46 -2.97 -12.87
CA THR A 63 -2.75 -2.42 -11.70
C THR A 63 -1.28 -2.19 -12.01
N ILE A 64 -0.59 -3.17 -12.60
CA ILE A 64 0.83 -3.11 -12.96
C ILE A 64 1.07 -1.97 -13.96
N ARG A 65 0.22 -1.84 -14.99
CA ARG A 65 0.34 -0.75 -15.96
C ARG A 65 0.20 0.62 -15.30
N MET A 66 -0.82 0.80 -14.45
CA MET A 66 -1.04 2.08 -13.76
C MET A 66 0.13 2.44 -12.83
N ILE A 67 0.67 1.46 -12.11
CA ILE A 67 1.84 1.67 -11.24
C ILE A 67 3.08 2.01 -12.07
N ARG A 68 3.34 1.31 -13.17
CA ARG A 68 4.46 1.62 -14.07
C ARG A 68 4.39 3.05 -14.58
N GLU A 69 3.22 3.49 -15.05
CA GLU A 69 3.01 4.87 -15.50
C GLU A 69 3.21 5.89 -14.36
N ARG A 70 2.71 5.58 -13.16
CA ARG A 70 2.83 6.47 -12.01
C ARG A 70 4.28 6.62 -11.51
N LEU A 71 5.04 5.53 -11.47
CA LEU A 71 6.45 5.53 -11.03
C LEU A 71 7.39 6.14 -12.09
N ALA A 72 6.95 6.26 -13.34
CA ALA A 72 7.67 6.97 -14.40
C ALA A 72 7.44 8.50 -14.38
N ALA A 73 6.53 9.00 -13.55
CA ALA A 73 6.28 10.44 -13.42
C ALA A 73 7.47 11.16 -12.78
N GLU A 74 7.69 12.42 -13.16
CA GLU A 74 8.86 13.22 -12.76
C GLU A 74 8.96 13.39 -11.23
N ASP A 75 7.82 13.54 -10.53
CA ASP A 75 7.78 13.67 -9.07
C ASP A 75 8.18 12.41 -8.31
N ALA A 76 8.16 11.24 -8.97
CA ALA A 76 8.59 9.96 -8.38
C ALA A 76 10.06 9.61 -8.69
N ALA A 77 10.80 10.48 -9.40
CA ALA A 77 12.18 10.21 -9.80
C ALA A 77 13.13 10.04 -8.61
N ASP A 78 12.99 10.89 -7.58
CA ASP A 78 13.86 10.89 -6.40
C ASP A 78 13.41 9.94 -5.28
N GLY A 79 12.23 9.34 -5.43
CA GLY A 79 11.69 8.39 -4.46
C GLY A 79 10.17 8.33 -4.48
N PHE A 80 9.63 7.40 -3.70
CA PHE A 80 8.19 7.24 -3.50
C PHE A 80 7.90 6.46 -2.22
N ILE A 81 6.67 6.55 -1.75
CA ILE A 81 6.08 5.60 -0.82
C ILE A 81 4.89 4.91 -1.49
N LEU A 82 4.95 3.59 -1.62
CA LEU A 82 3.95 2.79 -2.34
C LEU A 82 3.01 2.08 -1.36
N ASP A 83 1.70 2.30 -1.54
CA ASP A 83 0.64 1.77 -0.69
C ASP A 83 -0.43 1.06 -1.52
N GLY A 84 -0.80 -0.14 -1.10
CA GLY A 84 -1.83 -0.94 -1.73
C GLY A 84 -1.38 -1.74 -2.96
N PHE A 85 -0.10 -1.72 -3.29
CA PHE A 85 0.58 -2.55 -4.28
C PHE A 85 2.00 -2.86 -3.79
N PRO A 86 2.50 -4.10 -3.96
CA PRO A 86 1.83 -5.27 -4.54
C PRO A 86 0.83 -5.92 -3.57
N ARG A 87 -0.17 -6.63 -4.11
CA ARG A 87 -1.17 -7.37 -3.35
C ARG A 87 -1.14 -8.88 -3.59
N ASN A 88 -0.27 -9.36 -4.46
CA ASN A 88 0.02 -10.78 -4.67
C ASN A 88 1.46 -10.95 -5.16
N LEU A 89 1.93 -12.20 -5.26
CA LEU A 89 3.31 -12.50 -5.65
C LEU A 89 3.64 -12.06 -7.07
N ALA A 90 2.71 -12.21 -8.02
CA ALA A 90 2.93 -11.79 -9.40
C ALA A 90 3.15 -10.26 -9.50
N GLN A 91 2.40 -9.49 -8.72
CA GLN A 91 2.60 -8.04 -8.62
C GLN A 91 3.94 -7.69 -7.94
N ALA A 92 4.37 -8.47 -6.93
CA ALA A 92 5.66 -8.24 -6.26
C ALA A 92 6.84 -8.47 -7.21
N GLU A 93 6.82 -9.54 -7.97
CA GLU A 93 7.82 -9.83 -9.01
C GLU A 93 7.83 -8.73 -10.09
N ALA A 94 6.65 -8.28 -10.52
CA ALA A 94 6.53 -7.20 -11.49
C ALA A 94 7.07 -5.86 -10.95
N LEU A 95 6.89 -5.56 -9.65
CA LEU A 95 7.45 -4.37 -9.02
C LEU A 95 8.97 -4.41 -9.02
N ASP A 96 9.56 -5.53 -8.59
CA ASP A 96 11.01 -5.70 -8.55
C ASP A 96 11.62 -5.58 -9.95
N GLU A 97 10.96 -6.14 -10.96
CA GLU A 97 11.36 -6.01 -12.37
C GLU A 97 11.31 -4.55 -12.84
N MET A 98 10.19 -3.85 -12.60
CA MET A 98 10.03 -2.43 -12.95
C MET A 98 11.13 -1.55 -12.33
N LEU A 99 11.43 -1.77 -11.05
CA LEU A 99 12.46 -0.99 -10.37
C LEU A 99 13.86 -1.30 -10.91
N ARG A 100 14.14 -2.57 -11.19
CA ARG A 100 15.42 -3.01 -11.79
C ARG A 100 15.62 -2.42 -13.18
N GLU A 101 14.58 -2.36 -14.02
CA GLU A 101 14.64 -1.76 -15.37
C GLU A 101 15.11 -0.29 -15.34
N ILE A 102 14.76 0.45 -14.28
CA ILE A 102 15.14 1.85 -14.10
C ILE A 102 16.34 2.05 -13.14
N GLY A 103 17.05 0.96 -12.81
CA GLY A 103 18.23 1.01 -11.93
C GLY A 103 17.93 1.34 -10.47
N ARG A 104 16.71 1.05 -9.99
CA ARG A 104 16.24 1.31 -8.63
C ARG A 104 15.92 0.02 -7.88
N SER A 105 15.77 0.11 -6.57
CA SER A 105 15.26 -0.97 -5.71
C SER A 105 14.48 -0.37 -4.55
N LEU A 106 13.71 -1.17 -3.85
CA LEU A 106 13.14 -0.77 -2.56
C LEU A 106 14.26 -0.59 -1.54
N ASP A 107 14.19 0.48 -0.75
CA ASP A 107 15.15 0.75 0.32
C ASP A 107 14.68 0.12 1.63
N VAL A 108 13.38 0.20 1.93
CA VAL A 108 12.77 -0.38 3.12
C VAL A 108 11.32 -0.79 2.84
N ILE A 109 10.86 -1.81 3.55
CA ILE A 109 9.50 -2.34 3.46
C ILE A 109 8.93 -2.40 4.87
N PHE A 110 7.88 -1.62 5.15
CA PHE A 110 7.17 -1.65 6.41
C PHE A 110 5.97 -2.58 6.34
N PHE A 111 5.98 -3.61 7.17
CA PHE A 111 4.87 -4.53 7.34
C PHE A 111 4.10 -4.16 8.60
N PHE A 112 2.86 -3.70 8.43
CA PHE A 112 1.95 -3.29 9.50
C PHE A 112 1.20 -4.51 10.03
N ASP A 113 1.69 -5.08 11.11
CA ASP A 113 1.07 -6.21 11.81
C ASP A 113 -0.11 -5.72 12.66
N LEU A 114 -1.31 -6.23 12.36
CA LEU A 114 -2.56 -5.87 13.04
C LEU A 114 -3.52 -7.06 12.98
N ASP A 115 -4.16 -7.37 14.11
CA ASP A 115 -5.19 -8.39 14.17
C ASP A 115 -6.48 -7.98 13.42
N ASP A 116 -7.21 -8.99 12.94
CA ASP A 116 -8.40 -8.81 12.11
C ASP A 116 -9.52 -8.02 12.80
N GLU A 117 -9.71 -8.21 14.10
CA GLU A 117 -10.79 -7.54 14.83
C GLU A 117 -10.52 -6.03 14.92
N THR A 118 -9.28 -5.67 15.26
CA THR A 118 -8.85 -4.27 15.25
C THR A 118 -8.90 -3.68 13.84
N ALA A 119 -8.47 -4.45 12.83
CA ALA A 119 -8.52 -4.05 11.43
C ALA A 119 -9.96 -3.73 10.96
N LYS A 120 -10.93 -4.60 11.28
CA LYS A 120 -12.36 -4.41 10.99
C LYS A 120 -12.92 -3.16 11.65
N VAL A 121 -12.69 -2.99 12.95
CA VAL A 121 -13.17 -1.82 13.70
C VAL A 121 -12.65 -0.52 13.10
N ARG A 122 -11.35 -0.47 12.81
CA ARG A 122 -10.73 0.73 12.22
C ARG A 122 -11.19 0.99 10.78
N ALA A 123 -11.39 -0.06 9.97
CA ALA A 123 -11.89 0.09 8.60
C ALA A 123 -13.32 0.62 8.58
N LEU A 124 -14.20 0.14 9.46
CA LEU A 124 -15.57 0.64 9.62
C LEU A 124 -15.59 2.10 10.10
N GLY A 125 -14.73 2.47 11.06
CA GLY A 125 -14.59 3.85 11.51
C GLY A 125 -14.20 4.79 10.38
N ARG A 126 -13.19 4.40 9.59
CA ARG A 126 -12.75 5.15 8.40
C ARG A 126 -13.84 5.28 7.34
N ALA A 127 -14.62 4.23 7.10
CA ALA A 127 -15.75 4.27 6.16
C ALA A 127 -16.72 5.38 6.51
N HIS A 128 -17.01 5.53 7.80
CA HIS A 128 -17.91 6.57 8.30
C HIS A 128 -17.29 7.98 8.19
N GLU A 129 -16.03 8.13 8.56
CA GLU A 129 -15.31 9.42 8.58
C GLU A 129 -15.02 9.95 7.17
N GLU A 130 -14.62 9.07 6.25
CA GLU A 130 -14.20 9.43 4.87
C GLU A 130 -15.34 9.25 3.84
N GLY A 131 -16.52 8.79 4.27
CA GLY A 131 -17.66 8.56 3.36
C GLY A 131 -17.40 7.49 2.30
N ARG A 132 -16.60 6.46 2.64
CA ARG A 132 -16.26 5.36 1.72
C ARG A 132 -17.45 4.41 1.59
N THR A 133 -18.08 4.40 0.45
CA THR A 133 -19.25 3.55 0.15
C THR A 133 -18.86 2.09 -0.11
N ASP A 134 -17.60 1.84 -0.44
CA ASP A 134 -17.00 0.53 -0.72
C ASP A 134 -16.49 -0.22 0.53
N ASP A 135 -16.58 0.37 1.72
CA ASP A 135 -16.16 -0.23 3.00
C ASP A 135 -17.38 -0.67 3.84
N THR A 136 -18.22 -1.59 3.32
CA THR A 136 -19.29 -2.24 4.10
C THR A 136 -18.71 -3.35 5.00
N PRO A 137 -19.41 -3.80 6.06
CA PRO A 137 -18.96 -4.92 6.90
C PRO A 137 -18.63 -6.18 6.09
N GLU A 138 -19.45 -6.49 5.09
CA GLU A 138 -19.29 -7.66 4.21
C GLU A 138 -18.05 -7.49 3.32
N THR A 139 -17.90 -6.32 2.71
CA THR A 139 -16.74 -6.02 1.86
C THR A 139 -15.44 -6.01 2.67
N ILE A 140 -15.47 -5.48 3.90
CA ILE A 140 -14.31 -5.50 4.80
C ILE A 140 -13.91 -6.93 5.15
N ALA A 141 -14.88 -7.80 5.49
CA ALA A 141 -14.61 -9.20 5.79
C ALA A 141 -14.03 -9.94 4.58
N HIS A 142 -14.60 -9.72 3.39
CA HIS A 142 -14.09 -10.29 2.14
C HIS A 142 -12.65 -9.83 1.85
N ARG A 143 -12.37 -8.52 1.95
CA ARG A 143 -11.02 -7.97 1.75
C ARG A 143 -9.99 -8.53 2.71
N LEU A 144 -10.36 -8.82 3.95
CA LEU A 144 -9.45 -9.49 4.90
C LEU A 144 -9.16 -10.94 4.48
N SER A 145 -10.16 -11.67 3.99
CA SER A 145 -9.95 -13.02 3.44
C SER A 145 -8.99 -12.98 2.24
N VAL A 146 -9.22 -12.06 1.29
CA VAL A 146 -8.35 -11.86 0.12
C VAL A 146 -6.93 -11.45 0.55
N TYR A 147 -6.82 -10.60 1.58
CA TYR A 147 -5.53 -10.20 2.13
C TYR A 147 -4.72 -11.38 2.65
N HIS A 148 -5.33 -12.24 3.48
CA HIS A 148 -4.64 -13.43 4.02
C HIS A 148 -4.26 -14.42 2.93
N GLU A 149 -5.13 -14.61 1.95
CA GLU A 149 -4.89 -15.57 0.87
C GLU A 149 -3.81 -15.10 -0.12
N GLN A 150 -3.83 -13.83 -0.50
CA GLN A 150 -3.03 -13.33 -1.63
C GLN A 150 -1.95 -12.33 -1.24
N THR A 151 -2.21 -11.46 -0.25
CA THR A 151 -1.31 -10.33 0.07
C THR A 151 -0.35 -10.66 1.21
N GLU A 152 -0.77 -11.38 2.21
CA GLU A 152 0.12 -11.77 3.32
C GLU A 152 1.36 -12.55 2.85
N PRO A 153 1.27 -13.47 1.86
CA PRO A 153 2.46 -14.12 1.29
C PRO A 153 3.49 -13.16 0.68
N VAL A 154 3.10 -11.96 0.28
CA VAL A 154 4.04 -10.93 -0.21
C VAL A 154 5.00 -10.47 0.88
N ALA A 155 4.55 -10.40 2.14
CA ALA A 155 5.42 -10.06 3.26
C ALA A 155 6.51 -11.12 3.44
N GLU A 156 6.18 -12.42 3.27
CA GLU A 156 7.18 -13.48 3.34
C GLU A 156 8.16 -13.43 2.16
N TYR A 157 7.68 -13.14 0.96
CA TYR A 157 8.54 -12.91 -0.21
C TYR A 157 9.59 -11.84 0.09
N TYR A 158 9.17 -10.67 0.59
CA TYR A 158 10.10 -9.59 0.91
C TYR A 158 10.91 -9.79 2.19
N ARG A 159 10.51 -10.67 3.10
CA ARG A 159 11.31 -11.01 4.29
C ARG A 159 12.67 -11.57 3.91
N THR A 160 12.75 -12.30 2.80
CA THR A 160 14.00 -12.86 2.28
C THR A 160 15.00 -11.80 1.83
N THR A 161 14.57 -10.57 1.55
CA THR A 161 15.43 -9.47 1.11
C THR A 161 16.22 -8.81 2.25
N GLY A 162 15.84 -9.06 3.51
CA GLY A 162 16.42 -8.39 4.67
C GLY A 162 16.00 -6.92 4.84
N LYS A 163 15.09 -6.41 4.00
CA LYS A 163 14.61 -5.01 4.01
C LYS A 163 13.26 -4.82 4.68
N LEU A 164 12.61 -5.90 5.12
CA LEU A 164 11.30 -5.85 5.75
C LEU A 164 11.42 -5.59 7.25
N VAL A 165 10.72 -4.55 7.71
CA VAL A 165 10.57 -4.17 9.11
C VAL A 165 9.11 -4.36 9.52
N THR A 166 8.86 -5.16 10.56
CA THR A 166 7.52 -5.39 11.10
C THR A 166 7.21 -4.33 12.15
N LEU A 167 6.07 -3.65 11.99
CA LEU A 167 5.55 -2.63 12.90
C LEU A 167 4.29 -3.15 13.59
N HIS A 168 4.22 -3.08 14.91
CA HIS A 168 2.99 -3.37 15.66
C HIS A 168 1.99 -2.21 15.52
N ALA A 169 1.04 -2.36 14.59
CA ALA A 169 0.16 -1.29 14.14
C ALA A 169 -1.03 -0.99 15.08
N ALA A 170 -1.22 -1.75 16.17
CA ALA A 170 -2.26 -1.51 17.15
C ALA A 170 -2.01 -0.26 18.03
N ARG A 171 -0.77 0.23 18.05
CA ARG A 171 -0.33 1.39 18.85
C ARG A 171 -0.84 2.74 18.31
N PRO A 172 -0.72 3.83 19.10
CA PRO A 172 -0.97 5.20 18.63
C PRO A 172 -0.18 5.55 17.36
N VAL A 173 -0.75 6.43 16.54
CA VAL A 173 -0.14 6.85 15.26
C VAL A 173 1.27 7.41 15.47
N GLU A 174 1.44 8.22 16.50
CA GLU A 174 2.71 8.90 16.83
C GLU A 174 3.80 7.91 17.22
N ASP A 175 3.45 6.84 17.95
CA ASP A 175 4.41 5.81 18.37
C ASP A 175 4.89 4.96 17.19
N VAL A 176 3.97 4.60 16.31
CA VAL A 176 4.31 3.88 15.06
C VAL A 176 5.18 4.77 14.16
N TYR A 177 4.82 6.05 14.05
CA TYR A 177 5.58 6.99 13.24
C TYR A 177 7.00 7.22 13.78
N ALA A 178 7.16 7.31 15.09
CA ALA A 178 8.48 7.46 15.71
C ALA A 178 9.42 6.27 15.36
N GLU A 179 8.88 5.05 15.34
CA GLU A 179 9.64 3.86 14.92
C GLU A 179 9.98 3.90 13.43
N ILE A 180 9.04 4.29 12.57
CA ILE A 180 9.27 4.49 11.13
C ILE A 180 10.42 5.47 10.89
N ARG A 181 10.39 6.65 11.56
CA ARG A 181 11.43 7.66 11.43
C ARG A 181 12.82 7.13 11.79
N GLN A 182 12.95 6.40 12.90
CA GLN A 182 14.22 5.79 13.30
C GLN A 182 14.78 4.86 12.22
N VAL A 183 13.92 4.05 11.61
CA VAL A 183 14.34 3.15 10.51
C VAL A 183 14.76 3.96 9.29
N LEU A 184 13.99 4.97 8.90
CA LEU A 184 14.28 5.81 7.73
C LEU A 184 15.59 6.60 7.89
N GLU A 185 15.90 7.10 9.08
CA GLU A 185 17.17 7.75 9.39
C GLU A 185 18.36 6.79 9.22
N MET A 186 18.23 5.52 9.64
CA MET A 186 19.27 4.50 9.44
C MET A 186 19.48 4.16 7.96
N VAL A 187 18.40 4.04 7.19
CA VAL A 187 18.44 3.73 5.76
C VAL A 187 19.02 4.92 4.97
N GLY A 188 18.58 6.15 5.26
CA GLY A 188 19.05 7.36 4.58
C GLY A 188 20.49 7.76 4.92
N GLY A 189 20.98 7.38 6.10
CA GLY A 189 22.36 7.66 6.53
C GLY A 189 23.41 6.64 6.02
N ALA A 190 22.98 5.58 5.35
CA ALA A 190 23.84 4.53 4.79
C ALA A 190 24.11 4.73 3.28
N ALA A 191 23.63 5.83 2.67
CA ALA A 191 23.75 6.13 1.25
C ALA A 191 24.95 7.06 0.94
#